data_c3c28c716d48b066689f45e4ce86a245
#
_entry.id   c3c28c716d48b066689f45e4ce86a245
#
_cell.length_a   1.000
_cell.length_b   1.000
_cell.length_c   1.000
_cell.angle_alpha   90.00
_cell.angle_beta   90.00
_cell.angle_gamma   90.00
#
_symmetry.space_group_name_H-M   'P 1'
#
loop_
_entity.id
_entity.type
_entity.pdbx_description
1 polymer ?
#
loop_
_entity_poly.entity_id
_entity_poly.type
_entity_poly.pdbx_seq_one_letter_code
_entity_poly.pdbx_strand_id
1 'polypeptide(L)'
;MANSPDPSDRAAVRDYVLGGPLIDQLSISREDATDDEVDRWTSVATRLCEQLSMDQTSLDPAQASRVYRYYLPVYLWCVARLDAHRSNAAPGGACPPLVVGLSAPQGCGKTTLVTQLTKLLESDGVRAASVSIDDVYLTGEEQERVAADHPTNPLLRFRGNPGSHDVPLGVATIESLRLLNDAGSGAKTAAVPRYDKTMRMGRGDRAPRDVWPVVTAPLHVVLLEGWMLGFSPVGDEAAAGTSPHLVPVDRALRDGGYDRLHGAVDDWVVVVVEDRSWVREW
;
A
#
# COMPACT_ATOMS: atom_id res chain seq x y z
N MET A 1 -28.37 6.35 -0.72
CA MET A 1 -27.10 6.27 0.06
C MET A 1 -27.46 6.58 1.51
N ALA A 2 -26.92 5.83 2.47
CA ALA A 2 -27.16 6.14 3.88
C ALA A 2 -26.56 7.51 4.23
N ASN A 3 -27.27 8.29 5.04
CA ASN A 3 -26.74 9.56 5.55
C ASN A 3 -25.49 9.32 6.39
N SER A 4 -24.61 10.34 6.48
CA SER A 4 -23.47 10.32 7.39
C SER A 4 -23.92 10.05 8.83
N PRO A 5 -23.25 9.21 9.62
CA PRO A 5 -23.60 9.01 11.01
C PRO A 5 -23.28 10.26 11.83
N ASP A 6 -24.13 10.57 12.81
CA ASP A 6 -23.79 11.57 13.82
C ASP A 6 -22.67 10.98 14.71
N PRO A 7 -21.48 11.63 14.79
CA PRO A 7 -20.37 11.10 15.57
C PRO A 7 -20.64 11.07 17.09
N SER A 8 -21.64 11.79 17.57
CA SER A 8 -22.06 11.77 18.99
C SER A 8 -23.04 10.62 19.32
N ASP A 9 -23.62 9.98 18.30
CA ASP A 9 -24.53 8.84 18.43
C ASP A 9 -23.80 7.52 18.17
N ARG A 10 -23.42 6.83 19.25
CA ARG A 10 -22.75 5.51 19.17
C ARG A 10 -23.51 4.49 18.34
N ALA A 11 -24.85 4.46 18.45
CA ALA A 11 -25.66 3.51 17.72
C ALA A 11 -25.61 3.80 16.21
N ALA A 12 -25.68 5.07 15.83
CA ALA A 12 -25.56 5.50 14.45
C ALA A 12 -24.17 5.17 13.87
N VAL A 13 -23.09 5.44 14.60
CA VAL A 13 -21.72 5.10 14.18
C VAL A 13 -21.56 3.59 14.04
N ARG A 14 -21.99 2.81 15.05
CA ARG A 14 -21.93 1.34 15.03
C ARG A 14 -22.64 0.78 13.81
N ASP A 15 -23.89 1.16 13.59
CA ASP A 15 -24.70 0.65 12.49
C ASP A 15 -24.12 1.06 11.12
N TYR A 16 -23.57 2.26 11.02
CA TYR A 16 -22.95 2.73 9.79
C TYR A 16 -21.66 1.95 9.45
N VAL A 17 -20.79 1.71 10.44
CA VAL A 17 -19.54 0.94 10.24
C VAL A 17 -19.87 -0.52 9.94
N LEU A 18 -20.72 -1.16 10.76
CA LEU A 18 -21.11 -2.56 10.59
C LEU A 18 -21.93 -2.83 9.31
N GLY A 19 -22.56 -1.81 8.74
CA GLY A 19 -23.19 -1.89 7.42
C GLY A 19 -22.22 -1.67 6.25
N GLY A 20 -20.92 -1.54 6.52
CA GLY A 20 -19.90 -1.35 5.50
C GLY A 20 -19.48 -2.66 4.81
N PRO A 21 -18.98 -2.61 3.56
CA PRO A 21 -18.65 -3.81 2.77
C PRO A 21 -17.41 -4.56 3.26
N LEU A 22 -16.58 -3.96 4.13
CA LEU A 22 -15.34 -4.55 4.61
C LEU A 22 -15.47 -5.25 5.96
N ILE A 23 -16.63 -5.16 6.61
CA ILE A 23 -16.78 -5.62 7.99
C ILE A 23 -16.63 -7.15 8.12
N ASP A 24 -17.14 -7.90 7.15
CA ASP A 24 -17.01 -9.37 7.13
C ASP A 24 -15.55 -9.82 7.03
N GLN A 25 -14.70 -9.00 6.41
CA GLN A 25 -13.26 -9.28 6.27
C GLN A 25 -12.47 -8.96 7.54
N LEU A 26 -13.03 -8.14 8.42
CA LEU A 26 -12.44 -7.79 9.70
C LEU A 26 -12.76 -8.79 10.80
N SER A 27 -13.68 -9.71 10.55
CA SER A 27 -14.23 -10.63 11.57
C SER A 27 -14.77 -9.90 12.81
N ILE A 28 -15.28 -8.68 12.62
CA ILE A 28 -15.92 -7.90 13.70
C ILE A 28 -17.41 -8.20 13.70
N SER A 29 -17.90 -8.83 14.77
CA SER A 29 -19.32 -9.03 14.97
C SER A 29 -19.98 -7.82 15.64
N ARG A 30 -21.32 -7.79 15.62
CA ARG A 30 -22.06 -6.77 16.38
C ARG A 30 -21.81 -6.88 17.89
N GLU A 31 -21.53 -8.09 18.39
CA GLU A 31 -21.24 -8.34 19.80
C GLU A 31 -19.84 -7.78 20.19
N ASP A 32 -18.88 -7.80 19.26
CA ASP A 32 -17.54 -7.23 19.47
C ASP A 32 -17.55 -5.70 19.45
N ALA A 33 -18.57 -5.09 18.80
CA ALA A 33 -18.74 -3.66 18.69
C ALA A 33 -19.33 -3.05 19.98
N THR A 34 -18.63 -3.24 21.10
CA THR A 34 -18.98 -2.63 22.39
C THR A 34 -18.96 -1.10 22.34
N ASP A 35 -19.52 -0.41 23.33
CA ASP A 35 -19.51 1.04 23.39
C ASP A 35 -18.08 1.60 23.43
N ASP A 36 -17.16 0.97 24.15
CA ASP A 36 -15.76 1.38 24.21
C ASP A 36 -15.07 1.23 22.85
N GLU A 37 -15.39 0.15 22.10
CA GLU A 37 -14.84 -0.05 20.76
C GLU A 37 -15.41 0.97 19.76
N VAL A 38 -16.70 1.32 19.87
CA VAL A 38 -17.31 2.36 19.04
C VAL A 38 -16.71 3.75 19.34
N ASP A 39 -16.42 4.05 20.61
CA ASP A 39 -15.74 5.29 21.01
C ASP A 39 -14.31 5.34 20.41
N ARG A 40 -13.63 4.20 20.38
CA ARG A 40 -12.33 4.07 19.72
C ARG A 40 -12.46 4.31 18.21
N TRP A 41 -13.45 3.73 17.54
CA TRP A 41 -13.71 3.97 16.10
C TRP A 41 -13.99 5.44 15.82
N THR A 42 -14.80 6.08 16.65
CA THR A 42 -15.12 7.51 16.55
C THR A 42 -13.86 8.36 16.70
N SER A 43 -13.00 8.04 17.67
CA SER A 43 -11.71 8.72 17.87
C SER A 43 -10.77 8.56 16.65
N VAL A 44 -10.69 7.38 16.06
CA VAL A 44 -9.91 7.16 14.84
C VAL A 44 -10.50 7.96 13.67
N ALA A 45 -11.83 7.97 13.53
CA ALA A 45 -12.53 8.74 12.50
C ALA A 45 -12.29 10.26 12.67
N THR A 46 -12.25 10.76 13.91
CA THR A 46 -11.90 12.16 14.20
C THR A 46 -10.51 12.49 13.68
N ARG A 47 -9.51 11.67 14.02
CA ARG A 47 -8.13 11.86 13.55
C ARG A 47 -8.02 11.79 12.01
N LEU A 48 -8.78 10.88 11.38
CA LEU A 48 -8.85 10.81 9.91
C LEU A 48 -9.43 12.09 9.31
N CYS A 49 -10.51 12.60 9.88
CA CYS A 49 -11.13 13.86 9.41
C CYS A 49 -10.16 15.04 9.55
N GLU A 50 -9.46 15.16 10.69
CA GLU A 50 -8.43 16.18 10.90
C GLU A 50 -7.32 16.08 9.85
N GLN A 51 -6.78 14.89 9.62
CA GLN A 51 -5.72 14.64 8.65
C GLN A 51 -6.15 14.94 7.20
N LEU A 52 -7.43 14.75 6.89
CA LEU A 52 -8.03 14.99 5.58
C LEU A 52 -8.61 16.41 5.43
N SER A 53 -8.51 17.24 6.47
CA SER A 53 -9.12 18.58 6.53
C SER A 53 -10.64 18.55 6.29
N MET A 54 -11.32 17.55 6.88
CA MET A 54 -12.76 17.36 6.86
C MET A 54 -13.36 17.69 8.22
N ASP A 55 -14.58 18.24 8.23
CA ASP A 55 -15.38 18.39 9.44
C ASP A 55 -16.22 17.12 9.66
N GLN A 56 -15.91 16.37 10.72
CA GLN A 56 -16.58 15.11 11.04
C GLN A 56 -18.09 15.25 11.23
N THR A 57 -18.55 16.44 11.67
CA THR A 57 -19.97 16.70 11.94
C THR A 57 -20.78 17.03 10.67
N SER A 58 -20.11 17.28 9.55
CA SER A 58 -20.73 17.73 8.29
C SER A 58 -20.22 16.96 7.06
N LEU A 59 -19.84 15.68 7.24
CA LEU A 59 -19.40 14.84 6.14
C LEU A 59 -20.52 14.60 5.13
N ASP A 60 -20.22 14.79 3.86
CA ASP A 60 -21.10 14.28 2.80
C ASP A 60 -21.07 12.73 2.75
N PRO A 61 -22.02 12.08 2.04
CA PRO A 61 -22.09 10.61 2.00
C PRO A 61 -20.82 9.93 1.45
N ALA A 62 -20.10 10.57 0.53
CA ALA A 62 -18.86 10.02 -0.04
C ALA A 62 -17.70 10.14 0.96
N GLN A 63 -17.61 11.28 1.65
CA GLN A 63 -16.64 11.51 2.72
C GLN A 63 -16.88 10.55 3.89
N ALA A 64 -18.12 10.39 4.34
CA ALA A 64 -18.50 9.46 5.40
C ALA A 64 -18.16 8.01 5.03
N SER A 65 -18.46 7.59 3.81
CA SER A 65 -18.11 6.26 3.31
C SER A 65 -16.59 6.07 3.30
N ARG A 66 -15.83 7.07 2.84
CA ARG A 66 -14.36 7.02 2.83
C ARG A 66 -13.79 6.87 4.24
N VAL A 67 -14.27 7.65 5.20
CA VAL A 67 -13.76 7.64 6.58
C VAL A 67 -14.18 6.35 7.30
N TYR A 68 -15.48 6.08 7.38
CA TYR A 68 -16.03 5.04 8.25
C TYR A 68 -16.13 3.64 7.62
N ARG A 69 -16.20 3.54 6.28
CA ARG A 69 -16.39 2.26 5.57
C ARG A 69 -15.19 1.83 4.73
N TYR A 70 -14.15 2.68 4.68
CA TYR A 70 -12.93 2.35 3.96
C TYR A 70 -11.67 2.55 4.82
N TYR A 71 -11.30 3.78 5.19
CA TYR A 71 -10.04 4.02 5.88
C TYR A 71 -10.01 3.46 7.31
N LEU A 72 -11.07 3.68 8.08
CA LEU A 72 -11.20 3.11 9.42
C LEU A 72 -11.12 1.58 9.43
N PRO A 73 -11.92 0.83 8.63
CA PRO A 73 -11.80 -0.62 8.58
C PRO A 73 -10.41 -1.11 8.16
N VAL A 74 -9.78 -0.51 7.16
CA VAL A 74 -8.42 -0.90 6.74
C VAL A 74 -7.41 -0.65 7.86
N TYR A 75 -7.53 0.47 8.60
CA TYR A 75 -6.69 0.75 9.76
C TYR A 75 -6.88 -0.30 10.86
N LEU A 76 -8.13 -0.62 11.24
CA LEU A 76 -8.44 -1.64 12.25
C LEU A 76 -7.88 -3.01 11.85
N TRP A 77 -8.01 -3.36 10.58
CA TRP A 77 -7.44 -4.58 10.04
C TRP A 77 -5.91 -4.58 10.16
N CYS A 78 -5.23 -3.50 9.79
CA CYS A 78 -3.77 -3.38 9.93
C CYS A 78 -3.32 -3.56 11.39
N VAL A 79 -4.04 -2.99 12.35
CA VAL A 79 -3.74 -3.13 13.78
C VAL A 79 -3.91 -4.58 14.22
N ALA A 80 -5.04 -5.22 13.87
CA ALA A 80 -5.31 -6.61 14.21
C ALA A 80 -4.25 -7.56 13.61
N ARG A 81 -3.83 -7.33 12.34
CA ARG A 81 -2.75 -8.12 11.70
C ARG A 81 -1.42 -7.92 12.40
N LEU A 82 -1.09 -6.69 12.81
CA LEU A 82 0.14 -6.41 13.56
C LEU A 82 0.14 -7.11 14.91
N ASP A 83 -0.97 -7.12 15.63
CA ASP A 83 -1.08 -7.79 16.93
C ASP A 83 -0.95 -9.32 16.78
N ALA A 84 -1.57 -9.90 15.75
CA ALA A 84 -1.42 -11.31 15.42
C ALA A 84 0.04 -11.64 15.04
N HIS A 85 0.69 -10.79 14.23
CA HIS A 85 2.08 -10.95 13.83
C HIS A 85 3.03 -10.93 15.04
N ARG A 86 2.82 -10.00 15.97
CA ARG A 86 3.60 -9.91 17.23
C ARG A 86 3.38 -11.13 18.14
N SER A 87 2.14 -11.61 18.22
CA SER A 87 1.79 -12.77 19.05
C SER A 87 2.40 -14.07 18.52
N ASN A 88 2.65 -14.17 17.23
CA ASN A 88 3.28 -15.32 16.58
C ASN A 88 4.83 -15.26 16.61
N ALA A 89 5.40 -14.13 17.03
CA ALA A 89 6.86 -14.01 17.15
C ALA A 89 7.40 -14.89 18.26
N ALA A 90 8.62 -15.42 18.06
CA ALA A 90 9.26 -16.26 19.08
C ALA A 90 9.46 -15.50 20.40
N PRO A 91 9.16 -16.10 21.56
CA PRO A 91 9.36 -15.46 22.86
C PRO A 91 10.81 -14.97 23.03
N GLY A 92 10.99 -13.67 23.31
CA GLY A 92 12.31 -13.05 23.51
C GLY A 92 13.12 -12.83 22.22
N GLY A 93 12.57 -13.17 21.06
CA GLY A 93 13.15 -12.87 19.74
C GLY A 93 12.80 -11.47 19.24
N ALA A 94 13.61 -10.96 18.32
CA ALA A 94 13.26 -9.75 17.59
C ALA A 94 12.06 -10.05 16.65
N CYS A 95 10.97 -9.28 16.78
CA CYS A 95 9.86 -9.34 15.84
C CYS A 95 10.21 -8.48 14.62
N PRO A 96 10.35 -9.05 13.42
CA PRO A 96 10.53 -8.26 12.21
C PRO A 96 9.29 -7.39 11.96
N PRO A 97 9.40 -6.26 11.25
CA PRO A 97 8.21 -5.49 10.90
C PRO A 97 7.27 -6.32 10.02
N LEU A 98 5.95 -6.16 10.27
CA LEU A 98 4.91 -6.69 9.40
C LEU A 98 4.96 -5.95 8.06
N VAL A 99 4.99 -6.67 6.95
CA VAL A 99 4.94 -6.08 5.60
C VAL A 99 3.54 -6.25 5.02
N VAL A 100 2.85 -5.14 4.83
CA VAL A 100 1.50 -5.10 4.24
C VAL A 100 1.59 -4.56 2.82
N GLY A 101 1.17 -5.37 1.85
CA GLY A 101 1.05 -4.97 0.45
C GLY A 101 -0.29 -4.29 0.19
N LEU A 102 -0.27 -3.12 -0.47
CA LEU A 102 -1.45 -2.41 -0.92
C LEU A 102 -1.46 -2.35 -2.44
N SER A 103 -2.33 -3.14 -3.05
CA SER A 103 -2.53 -3.16 -4.49
C SER A 103 -3.82 -2.44 -4.84
N ALA A 104 -3.74 -1.41 -5.66
CA ALA A 104 -4.93 -0.68 -6.11
C ALA A 104 -4.67 -0.02 -7.47
N PRO A 105 -5.68 0.08 -8.37
CA PRO A 105 -5.57 0.79 -9.63
C PRO A 105 -5.11 2.24 -9.46
N GLN A 106 -4.62 2.82 -10.52
CA GLN A 106 -4.29 4.25 -10.54
C GLN A 106 -5.55 5.07 -10.29
N GLY A 107 -5.41 6.22 -9.60
CA GLY A 107 -6.54 7.08 -9.25
C GLY A 107 -7.37 6.66 -8.03
N CYS A 108 -7.21 5.43 -7.50
CA CYS A 108 -7.96 4.94 -6.33
C CYS A 108 -7.53 5.52 -4.98
N GLY A 109 -6.63 6.50 -4.96
CA GLY A 109 -6.21 7.14 -3.72
C GLY A 109 -5.24 6.32 -2.85
N LYS A 110 -4.48 5.36 -3.41
CA LYS A 110 -3.48 4.54 -2.68
C LYS A 110 -2.55 5.36 -1.80
N THR A 111 -1.89 6.34 -2.39
CA THR A 111 -0.91 7.16 -1.68
C THR A 111 -1.55 7.93 -0.53
N THR A 112 -2.80 8.40 -0.72
CA THR A 112 -3.57 9.04 0.36
C THR A 112 -3.85 8.04 1.47
N LEU A 113 -4.35 6.83 1.14
CA LEU A 113 -4.61 5.79 2.13
C LEU A 113 -3.35 5.45 2.93
N VAL A 114 -2.22 5.16 2.25
CA VAL A 114 -0.93 4.86 2.89
C VAL A 114 -0.49 5.99 3.81
N THR A 115 -0.60 7.24 3.35
CA THR A 115 -0.25 8.41 4.16
C THR A 115 -1.10 8.50 5.43
N GLN A 116 -2.42 8.27 5.33
CA GLN A 116 -3.30 8.33 6.50
C GLN A 116 -3.03 7.15 7.45
N LEU A 117 -2.86 5.93 6.92
CA LEU A 117 -2.51 4.76 7.73
C LEU A 117 -1.19 4.99 8.50
N THR A 118 -0.16 5.48 7.83
CA THR A 118 1.14 5.77 8.47
C THR A 118 0.96 6.75 9.64
N LYS A 119 0.25 7.86 9.42
CA LYS A 119 0.01 8.87 10.47
C LYS A 119 -0.81 8.32 11.65
N LEU A 120 -1.84 7.52 11.38
CA LEU A 120 -2.64 6.88 12.43
C LEU A 120 -1.79 5.91 13.25
N LEU A 121 -1.02 5.04 12.61
CA LEU A 121 -0.12 4.10 13.26
C LEU A 121 0.89 4.84 14.12
N GLU A 122 1.52 5.88 13.60
CA GLU A 122 2.49 6.70 14.34
C GLU A 122 1.86 7.39 15.55
N SER A 123 0.63 7.91 15.45
CA SER A 123 -0.09 8.51 16.56
C SER A 123 -0.42 7.51 17.69
N ASP A 124 -0.48 6.23 17.35
CA ASP A 124 -0.68 5.13 18.31
C ASP A 124 0.66 4.49 18.76
N GLY A 125 1.79 5.16 18.48
CA GLY A 125 3.12 4.71 18.87
C GLY A 125 3.66 3.54 18.02
N VAL A 126 3.01 3.22 16.92
CA VAL A 126 3.42 2.19 15.96
C VAL A 126 4.25 2.83 14.85
N ARG A 127 5.55 2.59 14.84
CA ARG A 127 6.43 3.12 13.80
C ARG A 127 6.21 2.39 12.48
N ALA A 128 5.88 3.16 11.45
CA ALA A 128 5.59 2.65 10.12
C ALA A 128 6.50 3.30 9.06
N ALA A 129 6.79 2.55 8.01
CA ALA A 129 7.49 3.04 6.83
C ALA A 129 6.67 2.71 5.58
N SER A 130 6.65 3.60 4.60
CA SER A 130 6.04 3.35 3.30
C SER A 130 7.09 3.19 2.21
N VAL A 131 6.86 2.21 1.34
CA VAL A 131 7.65 1.94 0.14
C VAL A 131 6.67 1.89 -1.04
N SER A 132 6.92 2.68 -2.08
CA SER A 132 6.15 2.57 -3.32
C SER A 132 6.92 1.74 -4.36
N ILE A 133 6.23 0.91 -5.12
CA ILE A 133 6.86 0.24 -6.27
C ILE A 133 7.37 1.27 -7.28
N ASP A 134 6.75 2.45 -7.34
CA ASP A 134 7.18 3.55 -8.19
C ASP A 134 8.55 4.12 -7.77
N ASP A 135 8.95 3.94 -6.51
CA ASP A 135 10.26 4.38 -6.00
C ASP A 135 11.42 3.47 -6.45
N VAL A 136 11.11 2.29 -6.96
CA VAL A 136 12.11 1.34 -7.48
C VAL A 136 12.06 1.19 -9.00
N TYR A 137 11.57 2.18 -9.73
CA TYR A 137 11.74 2.18 -11.19
C TYR A 137 13.23 2.12 -11.58
N LEU A 138 13.48 1.56 -12.75
CA LEU A 138 14.78 1.62 -13.42
C LEU A 138 15.22 3.09 -13.56
N THR A 139 16.53 3.33 -13.58
CA THR A 139 17.05 4.64 -13.96
C THR A 139 16.58 5.04 -15.35
N GLY A 140 16.59 6.33 -15.65
CA GLY A 140 16.16 6.79 -16.98
C GLY A 140 16.96 6.17 -18.12
N GLU A 141 18.27 5.92 -17.91
CA GLU A 141 19.13 5.26 -18.89
C GLU A 141 18.76 3.78 -19.09
N GLU A 142 18.50 3.05 -18.00
CA GLU A 142 18.06 1.65 -18.07
C GLU A 142 16.69 1.52 -18.74
N GLN A 143 15.76 2.43 -18.45
CA GLN A 143 14.45 2.48 -19.12
C GLN A 143 14.57 2.77 -20.63
N GLU A 144 15.52 3.61 -21.04
CA GLU A 144 15.79 3.86 -22.46
C GLU A 144 16.32 2.60 -23.17
N ARG A 145 17.12 1.77 -22.48
CA ARG A 145 17.57 0.47 -23.01
C ARG A 145 16.38 -0.47 -23.19
N VAL A 146 15.49 -0.60 -22.18
CA VAL A 146 14.26 -1.40 -22.30
C VAL A 146 13.42 -0.94 -23.49
N ALA A 147 13.25 0.36 -23.67
CA ALA A 147 12.50 0.90 -24.81
C ALA A 147 13.19 0.60 -26.18
N ALA A 148 14.52 0.62 -26.23
CA ALA A 148 15.29 0.28 -27.43
C ALA A 148 15.22 -1.21 -27.78
N ASP A 149 15.20 -2.08 -26.78
CA ASP A 149 15.03 -3.54 -26.95
C ASP A 149 13.60 -3.90 -27.43
N HIS A 150 12.63 -3.01 -27.19
CA HIS A 150 11.21 -3.19 -27.56
C HIS A 150 10.64 -2.00 -28.36
N PRO A 151 11.23 -1.63 -29.52
CA PRO A 151 10.97 -0.35 -30.19
C PRO A 151 9.51 -0.16 -30.65
N THR A 152 8.78 -1.26 -30.88
CA THR A 152 7.39 -1.24 -31.31
C THR A 152 6.38 -1.47 -30.18
N ASN A 153 6.87 -1.67 -28.95
CA ASN A 153 5.99 -1.94 -27.81
C ASN A 153 5.69 -0.67 -27.01
N PRO A 154 4.46 -0.11 -27.11
CA PRO A 154 4.11 1.10 -26.39
C PRO A 154 4.09 0.92 -24.87
N LEU A 155 3.91 -0.31 -24.34
CA LEU A 155 3.80 -0.62 -22.93
C LEU A 155 5.16 -0.61 -22.21
N LEU A 156 6.28 -0.78 -22.94
CA LEU A 156 7.65 -0.76 -22.41
C LEU A 156 8.43 0.50 -22.80
N ARG A 157 7.78 1.42 -23.53
CA ARG A 157 8.39 2.68 -23.95
C ARG A 157 8.71 3.59 -22.76
N PHE A 158 7.87 3.59 -21.76
CA PHE A 158 7.99 4.41 -20.54
C PHE A 158 7.83 3.53 -19.31
N ARG A 159 8.27 4.05 -18.15
CA ARG A 159 8.06 3.40 -16.85
C ARG A 159 6.56 3.18 -16.58
N GLY A 160 6.25 2.18 -15.77
CA GLY A 160 4.89 1.93 -15.27
C GLY A 160 4.52 0.46 -15.26
N ASN A 161 4.84 -0.30 -16.30
CA ASN A 161 4.52 -1.71 -16.40
C ASN A 161 5.63 -2.62 -15.86
N PRO A 162 5.36 -3.90 -15.58
CA PRO A 162 6.38 -4.89 -15.32
C PRO A 162 7.49 -4.85 -16.40
N GLY A 163 8.74 -4.94 -15.96
CA GLY A 163 9.92 -4.72 -16.79
C GLY A 163 10.52 -3.31 -16.70
N SER A 164 9.84 -2.38 -16.01
CA SER A 164 10.36 -1.03 -15.74
C SER A 164 10.83 -0.81 -14.30
N HIS A 165 10.93 -1.85 -13.50
CA HIS A 165 11.33 -1.77 -12.09
C HIS A 165 12.65 -2.48 -11.84
N ASP A 166 13.48 -1.90 -10.98
CA ASP A 166 14.64 -2.54 -10.35
C ASP A 166 14.13 -3.40 -9.17
N VAL A 167 13.57 -4.57 -9.52
CA VAL A 167 12.99 -5.48 -8.53
C VAL A 167 14.02 -5.94 -7.49
N PRO A 168 15.29 -6.24 -7.86
CA PRO A 168 16.34 -6.51 -6.88
C PRO A 168 16.51 -5.40 -5.84
N LEU A 169 16.46 -4.13 -6.24
CA LEU A 169 16.50 -3.00 -5.31
C LEU A 169 15.28 -2.99 -4.39
N GLY A 170 14.09 -3.26 -4.92
CA GLY A 170 12.85 -3.38 -4.14
C GLY A 170 12.94 -4.47 -3.08
N VAL A 171 13.37 -5.67 -3.46
CA VAL A 171 13.57 -6.80 -2.54
C VAL A 171 14.61 -6.45 -1.46
N ALA A 172 15.78 -5.94 -1.84
CA ALA A 172 16.83 -5.56 -0.90
C ALA A 172 16.37 -4.46 0.07
N THR A 173 15.50 -3.55 -0.38
CA THR A 173 14.91 -2.52 0.47
C THR A 173 14.02 -3.13 1.55
N ILE A 174 13.09 -4.02 1.17
CA ILE A 174 12.22 -4.70 2.15
C ILE A 174 13.04 -5.57 3.12
N GLU A 175 14.02 -6.32 2.61
CA GLU A 175 14.92 -7.11 3.44
C GLU A 175 15.69 -6.25 4.46
N SER A 176 16.22 -5.09 4.03
CA SER A 176 16.92 -4.15 4.90
C SER A 176 16.00 -3.58 6.00
N LEU A 177 14.74 -3.28 5.67
CA LEU A 177 13.74 -2.82 6.63
C LEU A 177 13.38 -3.93 7.64
N ARG A 178 13.27 -5.18 7.21
CA ARG A 178 13.00 -6.33 8.09
C ARG A 178 14.11 -6.56 9.10
N LEU A 179 15.36 -6.27 8.73
CA LEU A 179 16.52 -6.45 9.60
C LEU A 179 16.68 -5.37 10.66
N LEU A 180 15.93 -4.27 10.62
CA LEU A 180 16.08 -3.16 11.57
C LEU A 180 15.83 -3.57 13.03
N ASN A 181 14.96 -4.54 13.26
CA ASN A 181 14.66 -5.02 14.61
C ASN A 181 15.57 -6.17 15.06
N ASP A 182 16.35 -6.73 14.16
CA ASP A 182 17.29 -7.83 14.50
C ASP A 182 18.55 -7.27 15.16
N ALA A 183 18.73 -7.59 16.43
CA ALA A 183 19.91 -7.19 17.18
C ALA A 183 21.22 -7.79 16.62
N GLY A 184 21.13 -8.97 15.99
CA GLY A 184 22.27 -9.67 15.38
C GLY A 184 22.73 -9.02 14.06
N SER A 185 21.83 -8.33 13.36
CA SER A 185 22.16 -7.66 12.09
C SER A 185 23.09 -6.46 12.26
N GLY A 186 23.09 -5.83 13.44
CA GLY A 186 23.78 -4.56 13.69
C GLY A 186 23.17 -3.36 12.95
N ALA A 187 22.20 -3.57 12.05
CA ALA A 187 21.56 -2.52 11.31
C ALA A 187 20.63 -1.67 12.21
N LYS A 188 20.82 -0.37 12.22
CA LYS A 188 19.97 0.57 12.97
C LYS A 188 19.17 1.50 12.06
N THR A 189 19.54 1.55 10.80
CA THR A 189 18.92 2.42 9.79
C THR A 189 18.85 1.68 8.46
N ALA A 190 17.83 2.01 7.65
CA ALA A 190 17.69 1.58 6.27
C ALA A 190 17.24 2.77 5.42
N ALA A 191 17.84 2.96 4.25
CA ALA A 191 17.45 3.98 3.29
C ALA A 191 16.38 3.41 2.35
N VAL A 192 15.31 4.17 2.13
CA VAL A 192 14.23 3.81 1.20
C VAL A 192 14.42 4.57 -0.10
N PRO A 193 14.50 3.88 -1.25
CA PRO A 193 14.65 4.53 -2.55
C PRO A 193 13.61 5.63 -2.79
N ARG A 194 13.97 6.60 -3.63
CA ARG A 194 13.03 7.60 -4.17
C ARG A 194 13.26 7.75 -5.66
N TYR A 195 12.15 7.93 -6.35
CA TYR A 195 12.14 8.19 -7.78
C TYR A 195 11.55 9.58 -8.04
N ASP A 196 12.32 10.43 -8.72
CA ASP A 196 11.86 11.75 -9.11
C ASP A 196 11.22 11.71 -10.51
N LYS A 197 9.91 11.77 -10.54
CA LYS A 197 9.11 11.74 -11.77
C LYS A 197 9.30 12.98 -12.65
N THR A 198 9.84 14.08 -12.12
CA THR A 198 10.03 15.35 -12.83
C THR A 198 11.33 15.40 -13.62
N MET A 199 12.34 14.62 -13.24
CA MET A 199 13.62 14.54 -13.93
C MET A 199 13.45 14.15 -15.41
N ARG A 200 14.47 14.44 -16.24
CA ARG A 200 14.50 14.06 -17.66
C ARG A 200 13.26 14.51 -18.43
N MET A 201 12.80 15.75 -18.18
CA MET A 201 11.59 16.34 -18.81
C MET A 201 10.31 15.51 -18.58
N GLY A 202 10.14 15.01 -17.35
CA GLY A 202 8.97 14.21 -16.95
C GLY A 202 9.10 12.71 -17.24
N ARG A 203 10.19 12.24 -17.87
CA ARG A 203 10.46 10.81 -18.01
C ARG A 203 10.88 10.16 -16.69
N GLY A 204 11.40 10.97 -15.76
CA GLY A 204 11.84 10.58 -14.44
C GLY A 204 13.20 9.90 -14.41
N ASP A 205 13.76 9.88 -13.22
CA ASP A 205 14.98 9.13 -12.90
C ASP A 205 15.00 8.79 -11.40
N ARG A 206 15.88 7.85 -11.03
CA ARG A 206 16.13 7.55 -9.62
C ARG A 206 16.79 8.75 -8.94
N ALA A 207 16.19 9.20 -7.83
CA ALA A 207 16.76 10.28 -7.04
C ALA A 207 18.14 9.90 -6.46
N PRO A 208 19.06 10.86 -6.27
CA PRO A 208 20.33 10.62 -5.61
C PRO A 208 20.14 9.98 -4.23
N ARG A 209 21.09 9.13 -3.83
CA ARG A 209 20.97 8.32 -2.62
C ARG A 209 20.97 9.13 -1.33
N ASP A 210 21.54 10.31 -1.34
CA ASP A 210 21.61 11.25 -0.21
C ASP A 210 20.27 11.91 0.14
N VAL A 211 19.30 11.89 -0.78
CA VAL A 211 17.92 12.36 -0.53
C VAL A 211 16.94 11.24 -0.19
N TRP A 212 17.40 9.99 -0.13
CA TRP A 212 16.54 8.88 0.25
C TRP A 212 16.16 8.97 1.74
N PRO A 213 14.88 8.88 2.11
CA PRO A 213 14.47 8.82 3.50
C PRO A 213 15.15 7.68 4.24
N VAL A 214 15.60 7.97 5.47
CA VAL A 214 16.21 6.99 6.35
C VAL A 214 15.22 6.57 7.42
N VAL A 215 14.91 5.29 7.45
CA VAL A 215 14.08 4.66 8.47
C VAL A 215 15.00 4.14 9.59
N THR A 216 14.60 4.35 10.84
CA THR A 216 15.38 3.94 12.03
C THR A 216 14.64 2.89 12.84
N ALA A 217 15.40 2.00 13.50
CA ALA A 217 14.85 1.03 14.45
C ALA A 217 14.25 1.72 15.71
N PRO A 218 13.25 1.10 16.38
CA PRO A 218 12.51 -0.06 15.92
C PRO A 218 11.52 0.31 14.81
N LEU A 219 11.19 -0.63 13.92
CA LEU A 219 10.16 -0.49 12.90
C LEU A 219 9.10 -1.57 13.14
N HIS A 220 7.81 -1.24 13.02
CA HIS A 220 6.76 -2.20 13.30
C HIS A 220 5.99 -2.63 12.06
N VAL A 221 5.79 -1.71 11.10
CA VAL A 221 5.03 -1.96 9.88
C VAL A 221 5.75 -1.37 8.67
N VAL A 222 5.75 -2.10 7.57
CA VAL A 222 6.11 -1.62 6.24
C VAL A 222 4.87 -1.66 5.36
N LEU A 223 4.48 -0.54 4.78
CA LEU A 223 3.39 -0.44 3.82
C LEU A 223 4.00 -0.39 2.41
N LEU A 224 3.94 -1.51 1.66
CA LEU A 224 4.40 -1.59 0.28
C LEU A 224 3.21 -1.32 -0.65
N GLU A 225 3.21 -0.21 -1.38
CA GLU A 225 2.09 0.17 -2.23
C GLU A 225 2.44 0.13 -3.73
N GLY A 226 1.46 -0.20 -4.55
CA GLY A 226 1.59 -0.14 -6.00
C GLY A 226 0.31 -0.53 -6.74
N TRP A 227 0.26 -0.21 -8.05
CA TRP A 227 -0.93 -0.50 -8.83
C TRP A 227 -1.00 -1.95 -9.36
N MET A 228 0.15 -2.63 -9.44
CA MET A 228 0.27 -3.98 -9.99
C MET A 228 0.85 -4.99 -8.99
N LEU A 229 1.00 -4.61 -7.74
CA LEU A 229 1.50 -5.53 -6.72
C LEU A 229 0.57 -6.73 -6.57
N GLY A 230 1.16 -7.92 -6.40
CA GLY A 230 0.43 -9.18 -6.32
C GLY A 230 -0.06 -9.73 -7.68
N PHE A 231 0.20 -9.06 -8.80
CA PHE A 231 -0.12 -9.59 -10.12
C PHE A 231 0.76 -10.81 -10.42
N SER A 232 0.13 -11.82 -11.03
CA SER A 232 0.81 -13.04 -11.49
C SER A 232 0.81 -13.11 -13.01
N PRO A 233 1.85 -13.70 -13.62
CA PRO A 233 1.87 -13.89 -15.07
C PRO A 233 0.75 -14.82 -15.50
N VAL A 234 0.17 -14.55 -16.66
CA VAL A 234 -0.92 -15.35 -17.24
C VAL A 234 -0.45 -16.30 -18.35
N GLY A 235 0.81 -16.15 -18.79
CA GLY A 235 1.43 -16.91 -19.86
C GLY A 235 1.27 -16.27 -21.23
N ASP A 236 2.20 -16.61 -22.11
CA ASP A 236 2.35 -15.97 -23.43
C ASP A 236 1.07 -16.05 -24.30
N GLU A 237 0.36 -17.19 -24.28
CA GLU A 237 -0.85 -17.38 -25.08
C GLU A 237 -1.99 -16.48 -24.62
N ALA A 238 -2.28 -16.43 -23.31
CA ALA A 238 -3.32 -15.57 -22.75
C ALA A 238 -2.98 -14.09 -22.90
N ALA A 239 -1.72 -13.72 -22.70
CA ALA A 239 -1.23 -12.36 -22.91
C ALA A 239 -1.40 -11.94 -24.39
N ALA A 240 -0.97 -12.78 -25.33
CA ALA A 240 -1.11 -12.53 -26.77
C ALA A 240 -2.58 -12.44 -27.21
N GLY A 241 -3.45 -13.26 -26.63
CA GLY A 241 -4.90 -13.23 -26.89
C GLY A 241 -5.55 -11.90 -26.53
N THR A 242 -5.00 -11.17 -25.56
CA THR A 242 -5.45 -9.82 -25.21
C THR A 242 -4.75 -8.75 -26.05
N SER A 243 -3.42 -8.81 -26.14
CA SER A 243 -2.59 -7.94 -26.96
C SER A 243 -1.19 -8.53 -27.11
N PRO A 244 -0.60 -8.56 -28.33
CA PRO A 244 0.78 -9.01 -28.52
C PRO A 244 1.80 -8.16 -27.72
N HIS A 245 1.47 -6.92 -27.41
CA HIS A 245 2.31 -6.04 -26.59
C HIS A 245 2.39 -6.46 -25.12
N LEU A 246 1.44 -7.25 -24.63
CA LEU A 246 1.46 -7.77 -23.25
C LEU A 246 2.42 -8.94 -23.07
N VAL A 247 2.79 -9.66 -24.11
CA VAL A 247 3.68 -10.83 -24.00
C VAL A 247 5.03 -10.48 -23.34
N PRO A 248 5.77 -9.44 -23.78
CA PRO A 248 7.00 -9.05 -23.09
C PRO A 248 6.78 -8.55 -21.66
N VAL A 249 5.63 -7.91 -21.38
CA VAL A 249 5.28 -7.44 -20.02
C VAL A 249 4.99 -8.63 -19.09
N ASP A 250 4.26 -9.63 -19.56
CA ASP A 250 3.96 -10.86 -18.82
C ASP A 250 5.24 -11.68 -18.55
N ARG A 251 6.13 -11.76 -19.54
CA ARG A 251 7.45 -12.38 -19.37
C ARG A 251 8.29 -11.63 -18.34
N ALA A 252 8.30 -10.29 -18.38
CA ALA A 252 9.00 -9.50 -17.39
C ALA A 252 8.42 -9.72 -15.98
N LEU A 253 7.10 -9.87 -15.84
CA LEU A 253 6.45 -10.20 -14.57
C LEU A 253 6.88 -11.59 -14.07
N ARG A 254 6.99 -12.57 -14.97
CA ARG A 254 7.40 -13.95 -14.63
C ARG A 254 8.88 -14.07 -14.29
N ASP A 255 9.73 -13.46 -15.12
CA ASP A 255 11.18 -13.72 -15.09
C ASP A 255 11.95 -12.59 -14.38
N GLY A 256 11.31 -11.47 -14.09
CA GLY A 256 11.90 -10.27 -13.49
C GLY A 256 12.00 -10.25 -11.96
N GLY A 257 11.65 -11.36 -11.30
CA GLY A 257 11.79 -11.51 -9.85
C GLY A 257 10.66 -10.88 -9.03
N TYR A 258 9.54 -10.51 -9.65
CA TYR A 258 8.38 -9.93 -8.94
C TYR A 258 7.77 -10.89 -7.91
N ASP A 259 7.86 -12.21 -8.14
CA ASP A 259 7.48 -13.26 -7.20
C ASP A 259 8.23 -13.14 -5.87
N ARG A 260 9.53 -12.80 -5.89
CA ARG A 260 10.33 -12.55 -4.68
C ARG A 260 9.86 -11.30 -3.94
N LEU A 261 9.54 -10.21 -4.65
CA LEU A 261 9.02 -9.00 -4.05
C LEU A 261 7.64 -9.25 -3.41
N HIS A 262 6.77 -9.95 -4.11
CA HIS A 262 5.44 -10.32 -3.61
C HIS A 262 5.53 -11.32 -2.43
N GLY A 263 6.47 -12.26 -2.48
CA GLY A 263 6.74 -13.21 -1.40
C GLY A 263 7.31 -12.56 -0.12
N ALA A 264 7.80 -11.33 -0.21
CA ALA A 264 8.23 -10.55 0.95
C ALA A 264 7.05 -9.84 1.66
N VAL A 265 5.83 -9.96 1.19
CA VAL A 265 4.63 -9.37 1.79
C VAL A 265 3.93 -10.41 2.66
N ASP A 266 3.63 -10.05 3.89
CA ASP A 266 2.98 -10.94 4.86
C ASP A 266 1.46 -10.94 4.68
N ASP A 267 0.85 -9.77 4.41
CA ASP A 267 -0.59 -9.59 4.28
C ASP A 267 -0.94 -8.59 3.17
N TRP A 268 -2.14 -8.71 2.60
CA TRP A 268 -2.55 -7.93 1.44
C TRP A 268 -3.85 -7.15 1.64
N VAL A 269 -3.85 -5.90 1.19
CA VAL A 269 -5.05 -5.09 0.92
C VAL A 269 -5.13 -4.90 -0.60
N VAL A 270 -6.20 -5.41 -1.21
CA VAL A 270 -6.44 -5.28 -2.64
C VAL A 270 -7.68 -4.44 -2.88
N VAL A 271 -7.52 -3.30 -3.54
CA VAL A 271 -8.64 -2.44 -3.94
C VAL A 271 -9.05 -2.80 -5.36
N VAL A 272 -10.27 -3.27 -5.51
CA VAL A 272 -10.87 -3.61 -6.79
C VAL A 272 -11.84 -2.51 -7.21
N VAL A 273 -11.79 -2.09 -8.47
CA VAL A 273 -12.76 -1.16 -9.05
C VAL A 273 -13.83 -1.96 -9.80
N GLU A 274 -15.10 -1.63 -9.59
CA GLU A 274 -16.22 -2.27 -10.27
C GLU A 274 -16.25 -1.89 -11.77
N ASP A 275 -16.00 -0.62 -12.07
CA ASP A 275 -15.95 -0.12 -13.44
C ASP A 275 -14.53 0.32 -13.82
N ARG A 276 -13.95 -0.40 -14.78
CA ARG A 276 -12.59 -0.11 -15.30
C ARG A 276 -12.51 1.23 -16.05
N SER A 277 -13.63 1.79 -16.48
CA SER A 277 -13.65 3.10 -17.16
C SER A 277 -13.18 4.22 -16.23
N TRP A 278 -13.44 4.11 -14.93
CA TRP A 278 -13.00 5.10 -13.92
C TRP A 278 -11.48 5.33 -13.90
N VAL A 279 -10.69 4.30 -14.25
CA VAL A 279 -9.23 4.45 -14.34
C VAL A 279 -8.81 5.34 -15.52
N ARG A 280 -9.68 5.53 -16.52
CA ARG A 280 -9.40 6.35 -17.71
C ARG A 280 -9.77 7.82 -17.54
N GLU A 281 -10.53 8.15 -16.50
CA GLU A 281 -10.96 9.52 -16.19
C GLU A 281 -9.91 10.30 -15.39
N TRP A 282 -8.83 9.63 -15.02
CA TRP A 282 -7.67 10.17 -14.28
C TRP A 282 -6.47 10.34 -15.22
#